data_39bbde0e898238d69bc0d737c4cb997b
#
_entry.id   39bbde0e898238d69bc0d737c4cb997b
#
_cell.length_a   1.000
_cell.length_b   1.000
_cell.length_c   1.000
_cell.angle_alpha   90.00
_cell.angle_beta   90.00
_cell.angle_gamma   90.00
#
_symmetry.space_group_name_H-M   'P 1'
#
loop_
_entity.id
_entity.type
_entity.pdbx_description
1 polymer ?
#
loop_
_entity_poly.entity_id
_entity_poly.type
_entity_poly.pdbx_seq_one_letter_code
_entity_poly.pdbx_strand_id
1 'polypeptide(L)'
;MKKVLLPGIMLLATLCIEAATPYCVLSGSTLTFYCDDNRPSSGTTYDLVYSNDQPKWTSKASSVKTVAFHSSFADARPTDGSCWFYNMSNLTSIQGLSNLNTSEMTSMARMFYNCSSLTSLNLSSFDTQNVENMSGMFYGCSKLTQLTIGNFKTGKVVLMNVMFSGCSSLTTVDVSNWDVSHVGTMNAMFRSCNNLTTLDVSNWNTGDLVNIGYMFYQCNKLQTLDVSGWDVSKVSNCHYAFFGCKSVRELDVSNWNTPLFYDTSYLFFNCASLKTLDMSNWDMSSVSSTEEMFSSCSSLTSINMSGWYTDNLENMIKMFSRCSSLTSLDVSHFNTSRITDMTSLFSNCSSLTSVDVSGWDVSNVTDMSYMFYNCKSLTSIDLTKWNTQKLDYTLYMFDGCSSLTELDLSKLNVNKANYAYDMLHDCTKLTKLSIHPSMESLDTDACAGVGTETAPCTLLVPKGFAFPEDTDTTQRVFMWCGGYFTLGGYIYTLGDVNHDGFVNIYDVTLMIDYILGLDPANFHITEADINDDTFINIYDVTLLIDIILAKE
;
A
#
# COMPACT_ATOMS: atom_id res chain seq x y z
N MET A 1 -67.49 -3.54 80.19
CA MET A 1 -67.57 -2.62 79.06
C MET A 1 -66.17 -2.09 78.84
N LYS A 2 -65.47 -2.66 77.88
CA LYS A 2 -64.19 -2.13 77.39
C LYS A 2 -64.38 -1.80 75.91
N LYS A 3 -64.25 -0.50 75.59
CA LYS A 3 -64.24 -0.01 74.20
C LYS A 3 -62.86 -0.31 73.60
N VAL A 4 -62.89 -1.04 72.52
CA VAL A 4 -61.69 -1.25 71.67
C VAL A 4 -61.71 -0.14 70.61
N LEU A 5 -60.69 0.74 70.62
CA LEU A 5 -60.43 1.67 69.52
C LEU A 5 -59.75 0.92 68.41
N LEU A 6 -60.30 0.90 67.20
CA LEU A 6 -59.55 0.53 65.98
C LEU A 6 -58.62 1.66 65.56
N PRO A 7 -57.37 1.40 65.25
CA PRO A 7 -56.54 2.40 64.59
C PRO A 7 -56.85 2.49 63.10
N GLY A 8 -57.16 3.73 62.66
CA GLY A 8 -57.34 4.02 61.24
C GLY A 8 -56.08 3.72 60.42
N ILE A 9 -56.18 2.88 59.46
CA ILE A 9 -55.21 2.66 58.45
C ILE A 9 -55.19 3.84 57.48
N MET A 10 -54.21 4.71 57.63
CA MET A 10 -53.95 5.80 56.69
C MET A 10 -53.34 5.16 55.43
N LEU A 11 -54.08 5.00 54.38
CA LEU A 11 -53.63 4.52 53.07
C LEU A 11 -52.79 5.66 52.45
N LEU A 12 -51.48 5.60 52.60
CA LEU A 12 -50.56 6.41 51.78
C LEU A 12 -50.69 5.90 50.35
N ALA A 13 -51.48 6.59 49.54
CA ALA A 13 -51.38 6.46 48.09
C ALA A 13 -50.01 7.01 47.68
N THR A 14 -49.06 6.15 47.46
CA THR A 14 -47.86 6.50 46.69
C THR A 14 -48.34 6.87 45.28
N LEU A 15 -48.46 8.17 45.01
CA LEU A 15 -48.52 8.65 43.64
C LEU A 15 -47.21 8.19 42.97
N CYS A 16 -47.29 7.14 42.18
CA CYS A 16 -46.26 6.89 41.14
C CYS A 16 -46.41 8.08 40.17
N ILE A 17 -45.55 9.08 40.35
CA ILE A 17 -45.33 10.07 39.30
C ILE A 17 -44.67 9.26 38.18
N GLU A 18 -45.42 8.95 37.11
CA GLU A 18 -44.81 8.42 35.88
C GLU A 18 -43.75 9.44 35.47
N ALA A 19 -42.53 8.95 35.28
CA ALA A 19 -41.43 9.81 34.81
C ALA A 19 -41.79 10.37 33.42
N ALA A 20 -41.67 11.67 33.24
CA ALA A 20 -41.95 12.33 31.97
C ALA A 20 -41.19 11.66 30.80
N THR A 21 -41.94 11.37 29.74
CA THR A 21 -41.35 10.70 28.57
C THR A 21 -40.58 11.72 27.71
N PRO A 22 -39.28 11.52 27.44
CA PRO A 22 -38.49 12.46 26.64
C PRO A 22 -39.00 12.52 25.19
N TYR A 23 -38.99 13.72 24.61
CA TYR A 23 -39.39 13.98 23.23
C TYR A 23 -38.61 15.14 22.63
N CYS A 24 -38.69 15.33 21.31
CA CYS A 24 -38.16 16.53 20.68
C CYS A 24 -39.15 17.21 19.74
N VAL A 25 -38.97 18.51 19.54
CA VAL A 25 -39.85 19.38 18.73
C VAL A 25 -38.99 20.07 17.67
N LEU A 26 -39.40 19.95 16.41
CA LEU A 26 -38.82 20.74 15.31
C LEU A 26 -39.71 21.98 15.07
N SER A 27 -39.12 23.15 15.32
CA SER A 27 -39.74 24.47 15.04
C SER A 27 -38.84 25.28 14.13
N GLY A 28 -39.29 25.53 12.91
CA GLY A 28 -38.45 26.13 11.87
C GLY A 28 -37.20 25.30 11.59
N SER A 29 -36.03 25.83 11.92
CA SER A 29 -34.73 25.13 11.77
C SER A 29 -34.10 24.72 13.11
N THR A 30 -34.86 24.80 14.21
CA THR A 30 -34.39 24.42 15.55
C THR A 30 -35.07 23.14 16.02
N LEU A 31 -34.29 22.14 16.37
CA LEU A 31 -34.73 20.90 17.01
C LEU A 31 -34.43 21.00 18.50
N THR A 32 -35.47 21.01 19.35
CA THR A 32 -35.34 21.14 20.80
C THR A 32 -35.77 19.87 21.50
N PHE A 33 -34.96 19.37 22.43
CA PHE A 33 -35.21 18.18 23.25
C PHE A 33 -35.76 18.57 24.62
N TYR A 34 -36.83 17.87 25.08
CA TYR A 34 -37.56 18.08 26.32
C TYR A 34 -37.77 16.74 27.05
N CYS A 35 -37.88 16.80 28.38
CA CYS A 35 -38.36 15.72 29.24
C CYS A 35 -39.29 16.33 30.29
N ASP A 36 -40.51 16.69 29.89
CA ASP A 36 -41.55 17.28 30.74
C ASP A 36 -42.95 16.92 30.20
N ASP A 37 -43.98 17.27 30.96
CA ASP A 37 -45.38 17.00 30.63
C ASP A 37 -46.02 18.05 29.69
N ASN A 38 -45.22 19.02 29.18
CA ASN A 38 -45.71 20.13 28.34
C ASN A 38 -45.64 19.80 26.84
N ARG A 39 -45.75 18.54 26.46
CA ARG A 39 -45.64 18.11 25.08
C ARG A 39 -46.73 18.77 24.21
N PRO A 40 -46.36 19.48 23.13
CA PRO A 40 -47.32 20.11 22.24
C PRO A 40 -48.26 19.09 21.59
N SER A 41 -49.57 19.40 21.57
CA SER A 41 -50.59 18.60 20.90
C SER A 41 -50.59 18.77 19.37
N SER A 42 -49.88 19.80 18.87
CA SER A 42 -49.76 20.11 17.44
C SER A 42 -48.31 20.51 17.11
N GLY A 43 -47.88 20.28 15.88
CA GLY A 43 -46.53 20.58 15.42
C GLY A 43 -45.73 19.31 15.10
N THR A 44 -44.45 19.49 14.71
CA THR A 44 -43.58 18.37 14.33
C THR A 44 -42.85 17.87 15.60
N THR A 45 -43.51 16.99 16.35
CA THR A 45 -42.94 16.35 17.55
C THR A 45 -42.55 14.91 17.26
N TYR A 46 -41.46 14.46 17.90
CA TYR A 46 -40.94 13.10 17.77
C TYR A 46 -40.69 12.51 19.16
N ASP A 47 -41.01 11.23 19.33
CA ASP A 47 -40.56 10.44 20.47
C ASP A 47 -39.08 10.06 20.28
N LEU A 48 -38.36 9.87 21.40
CA LEU A 48 -37.02 9.30 21.37
C LEU A 48 -37.07 7.77 21.13
N VAL A 49 -37.68 7.37 20.02
CA VAL A 49 -37.83 5.97 19.62
C VAL A 49 -37.17 5.78 18.27
N TYR A 50 -36.44 4.72 18.18
CA TYR A 50 -35.76 4.33 16.94
C TYR A 50 -36.69 3.55 16.01
N SER A 51 -36.58 3.81 14.72
CA SER A 51 -37.17 2.97 13.68
C SER A 51 -36.08 2.72 12.62
N ASN A 52 -35.82 1.46 12.30
CA ASN A 52 -34.77 1.09 11.34
C ASN A 52 -33.41 1.69 11.72
N ASP A 53 -32.99 1.57 12.97
CA ASP A 53 -31.72 2.03 13.54
C ASP A 53 -31.48 3.56 13.48
N GLN A 54 -32.50 4.36 13.18
CA GLN A 54 -32.39 5.82 13.16
C GLN A 54 -33.58 6.52 13.86
N PRO A 55 -33.33 7.65 14.56
CA PRO A 55 -34.38 8.49 15.09
C PRO A 55 -35.27 9.08 13.98
N LYS A 56 -36.58 9.16 14.22
CA LYS A 56 -37.57 9.63 13.21
C LYS A 56 -37.32 11.06 12.72
N TRP A 57 -36.75 11.94 13.54
CA TRP A 57 -36.42 13.32 13.15
C TRP A 57 -35.31 13.43 12.11
N THR A 58 -34.50 12.37 11.87
CA THR A 58 -33.48 12.38 10.84
C THR A 58 -34.02 12.56 9.43
N SER A 59 -35.30 12.27 9.20
CA SER A 59 -35.99 12.58 7.95
C SER A 59 -36.04 14.08 7.62
N LYS A 60 -35.77 14.96 8.59
CA LYS A 60 -35.72 16.42 8.46
C LYS A 60 -34.29 16.97 8.73
N ALA A 61 -33.28 16.12 8.81
CA ALA A 61 -31.91 16.47 9.20
C ALA A 61 -31.38 17.69 8.43
N SER A 62 -31.56 17.74 7.10
CA SER A 62 -31.07 18.84 6.26
C SER A 62 -31.72 20.21 6.54
N SER A 63 -32.87 20.26 7.24
CA SER A 63 -33.52 21.52 7.62
C SER A 63 -33.01 22.08 8.95
N VAL A 64 -32.31 21.25 9.77
CA VAL A 64 -31.88 21.62 11.12
C VAL A 64 -30.59 22.45 11.05
N LYS A 65 -30.64 23.66 11.65
CA LYS A 65 -29.45 24.54 11.81
C LYS A 65 -29.04 24.64 13.27
N THR A 66 -29.96 24.46 14.20
CA THR A 66 -29.71 24.53 15.64
C THR A 66 -30.36 23.33 16.34
N VAL A 67 -29.61 22.74 17.25
CA VAL A 67 -30.13 21.78 18.23
C VAL A 67 -30.08 22.46 19.60
N ALA A 68 -31.13 22.26 20.42
CA ALA A 68 -31.17 22.74 21.79
C ALA A 68 -31.64 21.64 22.75
N PHE A 69 -31.02 21.58 23.92
CA PHE A 69 -31.47 20.76 25.04
C PHE A 69 -32.06 21.66 26.09
N HIS A 70 -33.40 21.59 26.25
CA HIS A 70 -34.10 22.33 27.30
C HIS A 70 -33.68 21.87 28.69
N SER A 71 -33.76 22.70 29.72
CA SER A 71 -33.38 22.34 31.08
C SER A 71 -34.10 21.11 31.63
N SER A 72 -35.37 20.88 31.21
CA SER A 72 -36.10 19.65 31.57
C SER A 72 -35.45 18.37 31.07
N PHE A 73 -34.62 18.43 30.00
CA PHE A 73 -33.96 17.25 29.46
C PHE A 73 -32.87 16.68 30.37
N ALA A 74 -32.45 17.43 31.40
CA ALA A 74 -31.49 16.97 32.39
C ALA A 74 -31.96 15.73 33.18
N ASP A 75 -33.26 15.50 33.22
CA ASP A 75 -33.88 14.33 33.88
C ASP A 75 -33.94 13.09 32.97
N ALA A 76 -33.76 13.26 31.65
CA ALA A 76 -33.75 12.16 30.72
C ALA A 76 -32.49 11.29 30.88
N ARG A 77 -32.64 9.98 30.69
CA ARG A 77 -31.56 8.99 30.74
C ARG A 77 -31.60 8.14 29.46
N PRO A 78 -31.24 8.73 28.31
CA PRO A 78 -31.19 7.96 27.07
C PRO A 78 -30.10 6.89 27.11
N THR A 79 -30.42 5.69 26.65
CA THR A 79 -29.49 4.55 26.61
C THR A 79 -28.77 4.42 25.28
N ASP A 80 -29.26 5.11 24.24
CA ASP A 80 -28.71 5.10 22.89
C ASP A 80 -28.71 6.51 22.29
N GLY A 81 -27.53 6.97 21.87
CA GLY A 81 -27.29 8.24 21.19
C GLY A 81 -27.01 8.08 19.69
N SER A 82 -27.16 6.86 19.16
CA SER A 82 -26.82 6.56 17.77
C SER A 82 -27.65 7.40 16.80
N CYS A 83 -26.98 7.99 15.82
CA CYS A 83 -27.61 8.77 14.74
C CYS A 83 -28.42 10.01 15.18
N TRP A 84 -28.28 10.52 16.41
CA TRP A 84 -29.12 11.63 16.89
C TRP A 84 -29.07 12.87 15.98
N PHE A 85 -27.91 13.19 15.44
CA PHE A 85 -27.69 14.34 14.55
C PHE A 85 -27.26 13.91 13.15
N TYR A 86 -27.56 12.66 12.78
CA TYR A 86 -27.15 12.04 11.51
C TYR A 86 -27.61 12.87 10.32
N ASN A 87 -26.65 13.21 9.42
CA ASN A 87 -26.87 14.00 8.20
C ASN A 87 -27.44 15.42 8.44
N MET A 88 -27.28 16.00 9.63
CA MET A 88 -27.63 17.41 9.86
C MET A 88 -26.54 18.32 9.24
N SER A 89 -26.43 18.30 7.92
CA SER A 89 -25.37 18.98 7.17
C SER A 89 -25.37 20.51 7.32
N ASN A 90 -26.50 21.10 7.71
CA ASN A 90 -26.67 22.52 7.98
C ASN A 90 -26.56 22.90 9.48
N LEU A 91 -26.29 21.94 10.35
CA LEU A 91 -26.14 22.17 11.79
C LEU A 91 -24.89 23.02 12.07
N THR A 92 -25.12 24.18 12.71
CA THR A 92 -24.04 25.12 13.07
C THR A 92 -23.94 25.36 14.57
N SER A 93 -24.97 25.03 15.36
CA SER A 93 -25.00 25.29 16.79
C SER A 93 -25.74 24.21 17.57
N ILE A 94 -25.15 23.82 18.71
CA ILE A 94 -25.81 22.95 19.70
C ILE A 94 -25.81 23.70 21.04
N GLN A 95 -26.98 23.91 21.61
CA GLN A 95 -27.20 24.67 22.84
C GLN A 95 -27.65 23.75 23.98
N GLY A 96 -27.26 24.06 25.21
CA GLY A 96 -27.68 23.33 26.40
C GLY A 96 -27.17 21.89 26.45
N LEU A 97 -26.00 21.59 25.85
CA LEU A 97 -25.47 20.24 25.80
C LEU A 97 -25.17 19.64 27.20
N SER A 98 -24.98 20.50 28.22
CA SER A 98 -24.87 20.08 29.63
C SER A 98 -26.15 19.49 30.20
N ASN A 99 -27.30 19.71 29.55
CA ASN A 99 -28.60 19.10 29.92
C ASN A 99 -28.80 17.69 29.31
N LEU A 100 -27.85 17.24 28.45
CA LEU A 100 -27.85 15.87 27.95
C LEU A 100 -27.04 14.98 28.90
N ASN A 101 -27.72 14.13 29.66
CA ASN A 101 -27.06 13.13 30.49
C ASN A 101 -26.81 11.88 29.65
N THR A 102 -25.50 11.54 29.48
CA THR A 102 -25.06 10.42 28.64
C THR A 102 -24.64 9.19 29.44
N SER A 103 -24.80 9.20 30.78
CA SER A 103 -24.23 8.15 31.66
C SER A 103 -24.78 6.75 31.42
N GLU A 104 -26.00 6.64 30.85
CA GLU A 104 -26.66 5.37 30.52
C GLU A 104 -26.44 4.93 29.06
N MET A 105 -25.78 5.78 28.24
CA MET A 105 -25.60 5.48 26.81
C MET A 105 -24.60 4.36 26.62
N THR A 106 -24.99 3.35 25.86
CA THR A 106 -24.12 2.24 25.41
C THR A 106 -23.64 2.42 23.97
N SER A 107 -24.28 3.26 23.19
CA SER A 107 -23.89 3.57 21.81
C SER A 107 -23.99 5.07 21.51
N MET A 108 -22.95 5.59 20.85
CA MET A 108 -22.91 6.92 20.24
C MET A 108 -22.57 6.81 18.74
N ALA A 109 -22.84 5.64 18.14
CA ALA A 109 -22.52 5.38 16.75
C ALA A 109 -23.19 6.40 15.83
N ARG A 110 -22.39 7.03 14.93
CA ARG A 110 -22.86 8.00 13.94
C ARG A 110 -23.61 9.20 14.55
N MET A 111 -23.38 9.54 15.82
CA MET A 111 -24.14 10.58 16.52
C MET A 111 -24.10 11.92 15.80
N PHE A 112 -22.92 12.33 15.29
CA PHE A 112 -22.70 13.57 14.53
C PHE A 112 -22.31 13.30 13.06
N TYR A 113 -22.71 12.16 12.52
CA TYR A 113 -22.36 11.75 11.16
C TYR A 113 -22.83 12.79 10.13
N ASN A 114 -21.90 13.28 9.27
CA ASN A 114 -22.14 14.32 8.26
C ASN A 114 -22.70 15.66 8.81
N CYS A 115 -22.37 16.05 10.04
CA CYS A 115 -22.61 17.40 10.52
C CYS A 115 -21.57 18.38 9.90
N SER A 116 -21.58 18.48 8.58
CA SER A 116 -20.51 19.10 7.78
C SER A 116 -20.41 20.63 7.92
N SER A 117 -21.38 21.30 8.51
CA SER A 117 -21.32 22.74 8.81
C SER A 117 -20.91 23.09 10.23
N LEU A 118 -20.76 22.08 11.10
CA LEU A 118 -20.34 22.29 12.48
C LEU A 118 -18.84 22.63 12.53
N THR A 119 -18.49 23.75 13.16
CA THR A 119 -17.09 24.25 13.23
C THR A 119 -16.44 23.98 14.57
N SER A 120 -17.21 23.88 15.63
CA SER A 120 -16.71 23.59 16.98
C SER A 120 -17.71 22.70 17.73
N LEU A 121 -17.19 21.80 18.58
CA LEU A 121 -17.99 20.93 19.40
C LEU A 121 -17.27 20.64 20.73
N ASN A 122 -17.92 20.99 21.85
CA ASN A 122 -17.41 20.70 23.17
C ASN A 122 -18.27 19.62 23.85
N LEU A 123 -17.70 18.44 24.05
CA LEU A 123 -18.34 17.27 24.66
C LEU A 123 -17.77 16.97 26.06
N SER A 124 -17.19 17.95 26.74
CA SER A 124 -16.61 17.77 28.08
C SER A 124 -17.61 17.34 29.15
N SER A 125 -18.92 17.56 28.92
CA SER A 125 -20.01 17.08 29.78
C SER A 125 -20.42 15.63 29.54
N PHE A 126 -19.91 14.97 28.49
CA PHE A 126 -20.33 13.60 28.18
C PHE A 126 -19.66 12.61 29.12
N ASP A 127 -20.45 11.74 29.73
CA ASP A 127 -19.98 10.53 30.38
C ASP A 127 -20.08 9.37 29.40
N THR A 128 -18.92 8.81 29.06
CA THR A 128 -18.81 7.73 28.05
C THR A 128 -18.41 6.38 28.65
N GLN A 129 -18.43 6.25 30.01
CA GLN A 129 -17.96 5.05 30.69
C GLN A 129 -18.70 3.75 30.33
N ASN A 130 -19.91 3.85 29.78
CA ASN A 130 -20.73 2.71 29.39
C ASN A 130 -20.80 2.51 27.87
N VAL A 131 -20.15 3.38 27.08
CA VAL A 131 -20.22 3.33 25.63
C VAL A 131 -19.35 2.19 25.08
N GLU A 132 -19.97 1.33 24.26
CA GLU A 132 -19.34 0.20 23.58
C GLU A 132 -19.09 0.49 22.09
N ASN A 133 -19.89 1.38 21.49
CA ASN A 133 -19.82 1.68 20.05
C ASN A 133 -19.73 3.19 19.77
N MET A 134 -18.59 3.62 19.19
CA MET A 134 -18.35 4.99 18.73
C MET A 134 -18.12 5.07 17.21
N SER A 135 -18.51 4.03 16.46
CA SER A 135 -18.27 3.97 15.01
C SER A 135 -18.90 5.16 14.30
N GLY A 136 -18.10 5.86 13.49
CA GLY A 136 -18.53 7.00 12.66
C GLY A 136 -19.08 8.19 13.43
N MET A 137 -18.80 8.32 14.73
CA MET A 137 -19.40 9.36 15.58
C MET A 137 -19.27 10.76 14.98
N PHE A 138 -18.15 11.09 14.36
CA PHE A 138 -17.85 12.40 13.74
C PHE A 138 -17.59 12.28 12.23
N TYR A 139 -17.97 11.17 11.59
CA TYR A 139 -17.74 10.98 10.16
C TYR A 139 -18.24 12.16 9.34
N GLY A 140 -17.42 12.70 8.45
CA GLY A 140 -17.82 13.77 7.53
C GLY A 140 -18.07 15.14 8.17
N CYS A 141 -17.64 15.38 9.43
CA CYS A 141 -17.66 16.71 10.06
C CYS A 141 -16.55 17.58 9.44
N SER A 142 -16.65 17.87 8.15
CA SER A 142 -15.56 18.41 7.33
C SER A 142 -15.12 19.83 7.70
N LYS A 143 -15.98 20.63 8.33
CA LYS A 143 -15.64 21.98 8.81
C LYS A 143 -15.26 22.05 10.29
N LEU A 144 -15.27 20.91 10.99
CA LEU A 144 -14.93 20.85 12.40
C LEU A 144 -13.45 21.17 12.60
N THR A 145 -13.16 22.27 13.30
CA THR A 145 -11.79 22.72 13.62
C THR A 145 -11.43 22.56 15.09
N GLN A 146 -12.44 22.57 15.98
CA GLN A 146 -12.27 22.45 17.41
C GLN A 146 -13.19 21.35 17.96
N LEU A 147 -12.58 20.34 18.58
CA LEU A 147 -13.29 19.22 19.20
C LEU A 147 -12.71 18.94 20.59
N THR A 148 -13.55 19.01 21.63
CA THR A 148 -13.14 18.72 23.01
C THR A 148 -13.76 17.39 23.45
N ILE A 149 -12.91 16.36 23.56
CA ILE A 149 -13.25 14.97 23.93
C ILE A 149 -12.19 14.31 24.83
N GLY A 150 -11.20 15.06 25.32
CA GLY A 150 -10.07 14.49 26.07
C GLY A 150 -10.43 13.76 27.36
N ASN A 151 -11.66 13.91 27.86
CA ASN A 151 -12.17 13.21 29.05
C ASN A 151 -12.97 11.94 28.75
N PHE A 152 -13.07 11.52 27.47
CA PHE A 152 -13.79 10.30 27.11
C PHE A 152 -13.20 9.07 27.81
N LYS A 153 -14.07 8.25 28.40
CA LYS A 153 -13.75 6.94 28.97
C LYS A 153 -14.03 5.88 27.90
N THR A 154 -13.00 5.22 27.41
CA THR A 154 -13.11 4.32 26.25
C THR A 154 -12.88 2.86 26.58
N GLY A 155 -12.68 2.50 27.85
CA GLY A 155 -12.32 1.14 28.27
C GLY A 155 -13.39 0.05 28.00
N LYS A 156 -14.62 0.42 27.62
CA LYS A 156 -15.66 -0.53 27.17
C LYS A 156 -15.87 -0.49 25.66
N VAL A 157 -15.21 0.43 24.94
CA VAL A 157 -15.44 0.59 23.51
C VAL A 157 -14.79 -0.54 22.73
N VAL A 158 -15.57 -1.19 21.89
CA VAL A 158 -15.13 -2.29 21.00
C VAL A 158 -15.09 -1.90 19.52
N LEU A 159 -15.82 -0.82 19.13
CA LEU A 159 -15.93 -0.38 17.74
C LEU A 159 -15.62 1.13 17.62
N MET A 160 -14.58 1.46 16.81
CA MET A 160 -14.18 2.84 16.50
C MET A 160 -14.01 3.10 15.00
N ASN A 161 -14.62 2.25 14.15
CA ASN A 161 -14.47 2.38 12.69
C ASN A 161 -14.91 3.76 12.22
N VAL A 162 -14.17 4.35 11.29
CA VAL A 162 -14.50 5.62 10.60
C VAL A 162 -14.84 6.78 11.53
N MET A 163 -14.44 6.74 12.82
CA MET A 163 -14.91 7.68 13.84
C MET A 163 -14.68 9.15 13.46
N PHE A 164 -13.51 9.50 12.93
CA PHE A 164 -13.15 10.85 12.49
C PHE A 164 -12.97 10.95 10.97
N SER A 165 -13.37 9.92 10.22
CA SER A 165 -13.19 9.89 8.77
C SER A 165 -13.83 11.11 8.10
N GLY A 166 -13.04 11.83 7.30
CA GLY A 166 -13.51 13.05 6.62
C GLY A 166 -13.59 14.31 7.50
N CYS A 167 -13.02 14.30 8.72
CA CYS A 167 -12.85 15.52 9.52
C CYS A 167 -11.69 16.36 8.95
N SER A 168 -11.84 16.80 7.71
CA SER A 168 -10.74 17.36 6.91
C SER A 168 -10.19 18.70 7.40
N SER A 169 -10.94 19.43 8.22
CA SER A 169 -10.49 20.71 8.82
C SER A 169 -9.88 20.56 10.22
N LEU A 170 -9.98 19.37 10.84
CA LEU A 170 -9.46 19.12 12.16
C LEU A 170 -7.94 19.15 12.15
N THR A 171 -7.34 19.98 13.02
CA THR A 171 -5.88 20.16 13.11
C THR A 171 -5.25 19.34 14.22
N THR A 172 -5.98 19.12 15.30
CA THR A 172 -5.58 18.33 16.46
C THR A 172 -6.81 17.67 17.06
N VAL A 173 -6.62 16.53 17.70
CA VAL A 173 -7.61 15.86 18.54
C VAL A 173 -6.89 15.14 19.66
N ASP A 174 -7.37 15.30 20.91
CA ASP A 174 -6.77 14.65 22.08
C ASP A 174 -7.41 13.27 22.29
N VAL A 175 -6.64 12.23 22.01
CA VAL A 175 -6.96 10.81 22.19
C VAL A 175 -5.89 10.09 23.04
N SER A 176 -4.96 10.85 23.63
CA SER A 176 -3.77 10.34 24.32
C SER A 176 -4.09 9.45 25.53
N ASN A 177 -5.22 9.72 26.19
CA ASN A 177 -5.66 8.99 27.38
C ASN A 177 -6.68 7.89 27.08
N TRP A 178 -6.91 7.55 25.82
CA TRP A 178 -7.89 6.53 25.47
C TRP A 178 -7.38 5.12 25.77
N ASP A 179 -8.21 4.36 26.46
CA ASP A 179 -8.03 2.92 26.61
C ASP A 179 -8.67 2.23 25.39
N VAL A 180 -7.84 1.65 24.54
CA VAL A 180 -8.27 0.96 23.32
C VAL A 180 -8.06 -0.55 23.38
N SER A 181 -7.79 -1.09 24.59
CA SER A 181 -7.40 -2.49 24.80
C SER A 181 -8.45 -3.51 24.35
N HIS A 182 -9.72 -3.09 24.24
CA HIS A 182 -10.83 -3.95 23.77
C HIS A 182 -11.30 -3.60 22.36
N VAL A 183 -10.64 -2.66 21.68
CA VAL A 183 -11.06 -2.25 20.33
C VAL A 183 -10.59 -3.25 19.29
N GLY A 184 -11.53 -3.95 18.67
CA GLY A 184 -11.22 -4.92 17.61
C GLY A 184 -10.95 -4.27 16.25
N THR A 185 -11.51 -3.09 15.96
CA THR A 185 -11.37 -2.48 14.65
C THR A 185 -11.35 -0.96 14.69
N MET A 186 -10.35 -0.39 13.99
CA MET A 186 -10.16 1.05 13.77
C MET A 186 -10.11 1.39 12.28
N ASN A 187 -10.74 0.55 11.43
CA ASN A 187 -10.75 0.77 9.99
C ASN A 187 -11.16 2.21 9.66
N ALA A 188 -10.33 2.89 8.87
CA ALA A 188 -10.54 4.26 8.39
C ALA A 188 -10.81 5.30 9.49
N MET A 189 -10.33 5.09 10.73
CA MET A 189 -10.67 5.94 11.87
C MET A 189 -10.33 7.42 11.64
N PHE A 190 -9.16 7.73 11.07
CA PHE A 190 -8.72 9.09 10.74
C PHE A 190 -8.62 9.34 9.23
N ARG A 191 -9.28 8.50 8.42
CA ARG A 191 -9.25 8.63 6.96
C ARG A 191 -9.62 10.04 6.53
N SER A 192 -8.80 10.64 5.66
CA SER A 192 -9.00 12.00 5.11
C SER A 192 -9.08 13.11 6.16
N CYS A 193 -8.40 12.94 7.31
CA CYS A 193 -8.12 14.03 8.24
C CYS A 193 -6.94 14.87 7.71
N ASN A 194 -7.13 15.51 6.55
CA ASN A 194 -6.07 16.09 5.73
C ASN A 194 -5.27 17.21 6.42
N ASN A 195 -5.85 17.90 7.39
CA ASN A 195 -5.23 18.99 8.13
C ASN A 195 -4.71 18.58 9.52
N LEU A 196 -4.90 17.34 9.93
CA LEU A 196 -4.38 16.84 11.21
C LEU A 196 -2.85 16.90 11.19
N THR A 197 -2.26 17.63 12.16
CA THR A 197 -0.81 17.87 12.23
C THR A 197 -0.11 17.03 13.28
N THR A 198 -0.79 16.74 14.39
CA THR A 198 -0.30 15.95 15.50
C THR A 198 -1.40 15.01 15.99
N LEU A 199 -0.98 13.81 16.38
CA LEU A 199 -1.86 12.80 16.96
C LEU A 199 -1.03 11.93 17.90
N ASP A 200 -1.38 11.89 19.19
CA ASP A 200 -0.71 11.04 20.16
C ASP A 200 -1.50 9.74 20.35
N VAL A 201 -0.91 8.65 19.89
CA VAL A 201 -1.41 7.27 19.99
C VAL A 201 -0.36 6.33 20.61
N SER A 202 0.72 6.91 21.17
CA SER A 202 1.87 6.18 21.69
C SER A 202 1.54 5.22 22.83
N ASN A 203 0.53 5.58 23.64
CA ASN A 203 0.11 4.78 24.80
C ASN A 203 -1.00 3.76 24.49
N TRP A 204 -1.40 3.60 23.23
CA TRP A 204 -2.48 2.70 22.88
C TRP A 204 -2.08 1.23 23.02
N ASN A 205 -2.84 0.47 23.82
CA ASN A 205 -2.74 -0.98 23.87
C ASN A 205 -3.60 -1.59 22.76
N THR A 206 -2.95 -2.09 21.70
CA THR A 206 -3.61 -2.55 20.47
C THR A 206 -3.73 -4.08 20.36
N GLY A 207 -3.52 -4.81 21.47
CA GLY A 207 -3.44 -6.28 21.45
C GLY A 207 -4.71 -7.03 21.00
N ASP A 208 -5.87 -6.37 20.94
CA ASP A 208 -7.11 -6.97 20.39
C ASP A 208 -7.45 -6.48 18.98
N LEU A 209 -6.60 -5.60 18.40
CA LEU A 209 -6.87 -4.97 17.12
C LEU A 209 -6.66 -5.95 15.96
N VAL A 210 -7.67 -6.08 15.10
CA VAL A 210 -7.64 -6.98 13.92
C VAL A 210 -7.68 -6.23 12.58
N ASN A 211 -8.06 -4.95 12.58
CA ASN A 211 -8.21 -4.18 11.34
C ASN A 211 -7.81 -2.71 11.52
N ILE A 212 -6.76 -2.29 10.80
CA ILE A 212 -6.27 -0.91 10.71
C ILE A 212 -6.35 -0.37 9.27
N GLY A 213 -7.02 -1.07 8.36
CA GLY A 213 -7.12 -0.65 6.96
C GLY A 213 -7.59 0.80 6.84
N TYR A 214 -6.96 1.59 5.96
CA TYR A 214 -7.25 3.02 5.74
C TYR A 214 -7.13 3.93 6.97
N MET A 215 -6.56 3.47 8.09
CA MET A 215 -6.64 4.17 9.38
C MET A 215 -6.18 5.62 9.30
N PHE A 216 -5.05 5.90 8.65
CA PHE A 216 -4.49 7.25 8.45
C PHE A 216 -4.48 7.67 6.97
N TYR A 217 -5.33 7.03 6.14
CA TYR A 217 -5.40 7.32 4.71
C TYR A 217 -5.58 8.82 4.45
N GLN A 218 -4.63 9.42 3.70
CA GLN A 218 -4.59 10.86 3.39
C GLN A 218 -4.55 11.80 4.61
N CYS A 219 -3.90 11.40 5.71
CA CYS A 219 -3.51 12.33 6.76
C CYS A 219 -2.28 13.15 6.30
N ASN A 220 -2.49 13.98 5.27
CA ASN A 220 -1.41 14.61 4.48
C ASN A 220 -0.47 15.51 5.29
N LYS A 221 -0.95 16.14 6.38
CA LYS A 221 -0.19 17.08 7.21
C LYS A 221 0.31 16.50 8.53
N LEU A 222 0.01 15.23 8.80
CA LEU A 222 0.48 14.55 10.02
C LEU A 222 2.01 14.46 9.98
N GLN A 223 2.69 15.05 10.99
CA GLN A 223 4.14 15.18 11.00
C GLN A 223 4.80 14.12 11.87
N THR A 224 4.16 13.76 12.97
CA THR A 224 4.63 12.77 13.95
C THR A 224 3.54 11.77 14.22
N LEU A 225 3.91 10.50 14.24
CA LEU A 225 3.01 9.39 14.56
C LEU A 225 3.85 8.29 15.20
N ASP A 226 3.66 8.07 16.50
CA ASP A 226 4.34 7.02 17.24
C ASP A 226 3.43 5.79 17.35
N VAL A 227 3.83 4.73 16.66
CA VAL A 227 3.17 3.41 16.65
C VAL A 227 4.13 2.30 17.09
N SER A 228 5.28 2.66 17.64
CA SER A 228 6.35 1.73 18.03
C SER A 228 5.93 0.73 19.11
N GLY A 229 4.99 1.14 19.97
CA GLY A 229 4.42 0.30 21.03
C GLY A 229 3.23 -0.55 20.60
N TRP A 230 2.81 -0.51 19.33
CA TRP A 230 1.62 -1.24 18.91
C TRP A 230 1.87 -2.75 18.77
N ASP A 231 0.97 -3.54 19.34
CA ASP A 231 0.84 -4.97 19.05
C ASP A 231 -0.09 -5.15 17.85
N VAL A 232 0.47 -5.62 16.73
CA VAL A 232 -0.26 -5.89 15.48
C VAL A 232 -0.36 -7.38 15.17
N SER A 233 -0.05 -8.25 16.15
CA SER A 233 0.00 -9.71 15.97
C SER A 233 -1.33 -10.34 15.59
N LYS A 234 -2.46 -9.66 15.87
CA LYS A 234 -3.80 -10.08 15.45
C LYS A 234 -4.32 -9.32 14.23
N VAL A 235 -3.59 -8.32 13.75
CA VAL A 235 -4.04 -7.53 12.60
C VAL A 235 -3.94 -8.36 11.32
N SER A 236 -5.06 -8.53 10.63
CA SER A 236 -5.13 -9.19 9.33
C SER A 236 -5.33 -8.23 8.17
N ASN A 237 -5.85 -7.03 8.42
CA ASN A 237 -6.06 -6.00 7.40
C ASN A 237 -5.34 -4.70 7.77
N CYS A 238 -4.28 -4.38 7.01
CA CYS A 238 -3.48 -3.16 7.16
C CYS A 238 -3.45 -2.29 5.89
N HIS A 239 -4.13 -2.72 4.83
CA HIS A 239 -4.11 -2.13 3.48
C HIS A 239 -4.49 -0.65 3.45
N TYR A 240 -3.71 0.19 2.77
CA TYR A 240 -3.83 1.65 2.75
C TYR A 240 -3.68 2.36 4.12
N ALA A 241 -3.20 1.70 5.19
CA ALA A 241 -3.25 2.29 6.53
C ALA A 241 -2.54 3.64 6.63
N PHE A 242 -1.40 3.83 5.96
CA PHE A 242 -0.63 5.08 5.95
C PHE A 242 -0.62 5.76 4.57
N PHE A 243 -1.48 5.34 3.64
CA PHE A 243 -1.55 5.90 2.30
C PHE A 243 -1.63 7.44 2.32
N GLY A 244 -0.68 8.10 1.68
CA GLY A 244 -0.68 9.55 1.55
C GLY A 244 -0.37 10.32 2.84
N CYS A 245 0.27 9.71 3.83
CA CYS A 245 0.83 10.41 5.00
C CYS A 245 2.09 11.18 4.59
N LYS A 246 1.92 12.21 3.75
CA LYS A 246 3.00 12.90 3.03
C LYS A 246 4.01 13.60 3.93
N SER A 247 3.62 14.00 5.13
CA SER A 247 4.44 14.81 6.03
C SER A 247 5.09 14.00 7.17
N VAL A 248 4.74 12.72 7.35
CA VAL A 248 5.37 11.82 8.31
C VAL A 248 6.82 11.59 7.89
N ARG A 249 7.76 11.89 8.78
CA ARG A 249 9.20 11.80 8.50
C ARG A 249 9.84 10.55 9.06
N GLU A 250 9.31 10.09 10.18
CA GLU A 250 9.78 8.93 10.93
C GLU A 250 8.57 8.10 11.32
N LEU A 251 8.66 6.80 11.14
CA LEU A 251 7.63 5.84 11.51
C LEU A 251 8.34 4.57 11.97
N ASP A 252 8.30 4.31 13.27
CA ASP A 252 8.91 3.11 13.82
C ASP A 252 7.91 1.95 13.83
N VAL A 253 8.18 0.96 12.98
CA VAL A 253 7.44 -0.29 12.84
C VAL A 253 8.34 -1.51 13.06
N SER A 254 9.54 -1.29 13.61
CA SER A 254 10.57 -2.31 13.78
C SER A 254 10.16 -3.43 14.75
N ASN A 255 9.27 -3.13 15.70
CA ASN A 255 8.75 -4.10 16.67
C ASN A 255 7.46 -4.80 16.23
N TRP A 256 6.95 -4.50 15.02
CA TRP A 256 5.71 -5.11 14.55
C TRP A 256 5.92 -6.60 14.21
N ASN A 257 5.15 -7.46 14.87
CA ASN A 257 5.02 -8.88 14.53
C ASN A 257 3.76 -9.05 13.67
N THR A 258 3.92 -9.52 12.40
CA THR A 258 2.89 -9.45 11.36
C THR A 258 2.42 -10.81 10.80
N PRO A 259 2.21 -11.85 11.63
CA PRO A 259 1.97 -13.22 11.14
C PRO A 259 0.67 -13.39 10.35
N LEU A 260 -0.26 -12.44 10.47
CA LEU A 260 -1.57 -12.49 9.81
C LEU A 260 -1.71 -11.51 8.64
N PHE A 261 -0.66 -10.77 8.31
CA PHE A 261 -0.70 -9.93 7.11
C PHE A 261 -0.76 -10.81 5.86
N TYR A 262 -1.71 -10.54 4.97
CA TYR A 262 -1.82 -11.26 3.69
C TYR A 262 -1.77 -10.32 2.48
N ASP A 263 -2.10 -9.05 2.67
CA ASP A 263 -2.07 -8.00 1.66
C ASP A 263 -1.57 -6.69 2.30
N THR A 264 -0.40 -6.23 1.85
CA THR A 264 0.23 -4.99 2.30
C THR A 264 0.22 -3.91 1.21
N SER A 265 -0.62 -4.10 0.18
CA SER A 265 -0.73 -3.18 -0.95
C SER A 265 -1.05 -1.76 -0.50
N TYR A 266 -0.34 -0.79 -1.08
CA TYR A 266 -0.49 0.64 -0.82
C TYR A 266 -0.26 1.08 0.63
N LEU A 267 0.31 0.23 1.49
CA LEU A 267 0.41 0.48 2.94
C LEU A 267 1.09 1.83 3.24
N PHE A 268 2.22 2.12 2.59
CA PHE A 268 2.98 3.37 2.72
C PHE A 268 2.97 4.21 1.45
N PHE A 269 2.06 3.95 0.51
CA PHE A 269 1.98 4.70 -0.74
C PHE A 269 2.00 6.21 -0.50
N ASN A 270 2.92 6.90 -1.19
CA ASN A 270 3.05 8.36 -1.13
C ASN A 270 3.29 8.93 0.28
N CYS A 271 4.04 8.20 1.14
CA CYS A 271 4.65 8.72 2.35
C CYS A 271 5.90 9.53 1.98
N ALA A 272 5.69 10.66 1.29
CA ALA A 272 6.72 11.37 0.54
C ALA A 272 7.88 11.94 1.37
N SER A 273 7.67 12.18 2.68
CA SER A 273 8.70 12.68 3.60
C SER A 273 9.39 11.60 4.43
N LEU A 274 8.92 10.34 4.37
CA LEU A 274 9.46 9.23 5.13
C LEU A 274 10.89 8.92 4.65
N LYS A 275 11.85 8.82 5.60
CA LYS A 275 13.27 8.68 5.27
C LYS A 275 13.78 7.25 5.33
N THR A 276 13.38 6.52 6.35
CA THR A 276 13.84 5.15 6.59
C THR A 276 12.72 4.30 7.14
N LEU A 277 12.76 3.00 6.88
CA LEU A 277 11.91 2.00 7.51
C LEU A 277 12.74 0.78 7.90
N ASP A 278 12.54 0.30 9.12
CA ASP A 278 13.02 -1.01 9.55
C ASP A 278 11.84 -1.97 9.68
N MET A 279 11.84 -2.98 8.83
CA MET A 279 10.79 -4.00 8.74
C MET A 279 11.42 -5.41 8.83
N SER A 280 12.63 -5.51 9.40
CA SER A 280 13.38 -6.77 9.49
C SER A 280 12.68 -7.85 10.34
N ASN A 281 11.78 -7.44 11.26
CA ASN A 281 11.00 -8.36 12.09
C ASN A 281 9.63 -8.73 11.51
N TRP A 282 9.28 -8.21 10.32
CA TRP A 282 7.98 -8.52 9.72
C TRP A 282 7.94 -9.94 9.18
N ASP A 283 6.89 -10.66 9.53
CA ASP A 283 6.59 -11.95 8.92
C ASP A 283 5.80 -11.74 7.63
N MET A 284 6.46 -11.93 6.50
CA MET A 284 5.89 -11.81 5.16
C MET A 284 5.46 -13.14 4.55
N SER A 285 5.60 -14.23 5.30
CA SER A 285 5.36 -15.60 4.80
C SER A 285 3.94 -15.85 4.29
N SER A 286 2.94 -15.10 4.78
CA SER A 286 1.55 -15.18 4.35
C SER A 286 1.17 -14.11 3.31
N VAL A 287 2.06 -13.16 3.02
CA VAL A 287 1.74 -12.01 2.15
C VAL A 287 1.77 -12.42 0.69
N SER A 288 0.66 -12.19 -0.01
CA SER A 288 0.52 -12.44 -1.45
C SER A 288 0.68 -11.19 -2.31
N SER A 289 0.47 -9.99 -1.74
CA SER A 289 0.57 -8.73 -2.50
C SER A 289 1.27 -7.63 -1.72
N THR A 290 2.22 -6.98 -2.41
CA THR A 290 2.93 -5.77 -2.00
C THR A 290 2.76 -4.64 -3.02
N GLU A 291 1.67 -4.71 -3.83
CA GLU A 291 1.41 -3.74 -4.90
C GLU A 291 1.49 -2.30 -4.38
N GLU A 292 2.30 -1.49 -5.04
CA GLU A 292 2.51 -0.06 -4.72
C GLU A 292 2.83 0.24 -3.24
N MET A 293 3.32 -0.74 -2.46
CA MET A 293 3.51 -0.61 -1.01
C MET A 293 4.34 0.62 -0.63
N PHE A 294 5.42 0.92 -1.35
CA PHE A 294 6.30 2.07 -1.11
C PHE A 294 6.26 3.08 -2.27
N SER A 295 5.37 2.89 -3.23
CA SER A 295 5.31 3.77 -4.40
C SER A 295 5.18 5.24 -4.00
N SER A 296 5.98 6.10 -4.63
CA SER A 296 6.02 7.54 -4.35
C SER A 296 6.56 7.94 -2.95
N CYS A 297 7.28 7.07 -2.24
CA CYS A 297 8.03 7.42 -1.04
C CYS A 297 9.33 8.14 -1.45
N SER A 298 9.21 9.36 -1.97
CA SER A 298 10.28 10.06 -2.69
C SER A 298 11.48 10.46 -1.83
N SER A 299 11.34 10.56 -0.50
CA SER A 299 12.44 10.87 0.43
C SER A 299 13.06 9.61 1.06
N LEU A 300 12.56 8.42 0.74
CA LEU A 300 13.02 7.17 1.33
C LEU A 300 14.42 6.84 0.83
N THR A 301 15.38 6.75 1.75
CA THR A 301 16.80 6.49 1.46
C THR A 301 17.21 5.06 1.72
N SER A 302 16.53 4.38 2.66
CA SER A 302 16.78 2.97 2.98
C SER A 302 15.55 2.27 3.55
N ILE A 303 15.43 0.99 3.25
CA ILE A 303 14.46 0.06 3.82
C ILE A 303 15.22 -1.19 4.25
N ASN A 304 15.00 -1.64 5.50
CA ASN A 304 15.52 -2.91 5.97
C ASN A 304 14.43 -3.99 5.88
N MET A 305 14.60 -4.94 4.98
CA MET A 305 13.70 -6.06 4.72
C MET A 305 14.39 -7.41 4.93
N SER A 306 15.51 -7.45 5.64
CA SER A 306 16.39 -8.63 5.73
C SER A 306 15.75 -9.89 6.33
N GLY A 307 14.61 -9.74 7.02
CA GLY A 307 13.85 -10.87 7.57
C GLY A 307 12.67 -11.35 6.71
N TRP A 308 12.51 -10.83 5.50
CA TRP A 308 11.35 -11.16 4.69
C TRP A 308 11.47 -12.53 4.01
N TYR A 309 10.49 -13.39 4.25
CA TYR A 309 10.26 -14.63 3.52
C TYR A 309 9.09 -14.42 2.57
N THR A 310 9.34 -14.42 1.25
CA THR A 310 8.35 -14.02 0.22
C THR A 310 7.81 -15.19 -0.60
N ASP A 311 7.75 -16.40 -0.02
CA ASP A 311 7.39 -17.62 -0.73
C ASP A 311 5.95 -17.63 -1.29
N ASN A 312 5.06 -16.80 -0.72
CA ASN A 312 3.68 -16.67 -1.19
C ASN A 312 3.42 -15.39 -1.99
N LEU A 313 4.47 -14.59 -2.28
CA LEU A 313 4.31 -13.34 -3.00
C LEU A 313 3.95 -13.57 -4.47
N GLU A 314 2.83 -13.01 -4.91
CA GLU A 314 2.29 -13.13 -6.27
C GLU A 314 2.19 -11.78 -7.00
N ASN A 315 2.16 -10.66 -6.24
CA ASN A 315 2.05 -9.32 -6.81
C ASN A 315 3.01 -8.33 -6.14
N MET A 316 3.92 -7.75 -6.93
CA MET A 316 4.86 -6.70 -6.51
C MET A 316 4.89 -5.52 -7.49
N ILE A 317 3.82 -5.35 -8.29
CA ILE A 317 3.69 -4.27 -9.28
C ILE A 317 3.94 -2.92 -8.61
N LYS A 318 4.82 -2.10 -9.19
CA LYS A 318 5.17 -0.75 -8.74
C LYS A 318 5.62 -0.62 -7.28
N MET A 319 6.04 -1.71 -6.62
CA MET A 319 6.32 -1.71 -5.17
C MET A 319 7.24 -0.57 -4.74
N PHE A 320 8.31 -0.27 -5.50
CA PHE A 320 9.27 0.79 -5.23
C PHE A 320 9.20 1.97 -6.21
N SER A 321 8.17 2.01 -7.05
CA SER A 321 8.04 3.06 -8.07
C SER A 321 8.14 4.45 -7.45
N ARG A 322 8.95 5.35 -8.06
CA ARG A 322 9.15 6.73 -7.61
C ARG A 322 9.79 6.88 -6.20
N CYS A 323 10.50 5.87 -5.71
CA CYS A 323 11.38 5.99 -4.55
C CYS A 323 12.67 6.71 -4.98
N SER A 324 12.56 7.98 -5.36
CA SER A 324 13.61 8.72 -6.08
C SER A 324 14.88 9.00 -5.28
N SER A 325 14.83 8.90 -3.94
CA SER A 325 16.01 9.06 -3.06
C SER A 325 16.66 7.74 -2.65
N LEU A 326 16.08 6.60 -3.03
CA LEU A 326 16.61 5.29 -2.68
C LEU A 326 17.91 5.03 -3.46
N THR A 327 19.03 4.80 -2.73
CA THR A 327 20.35 4.65 -3.34
C THR A 327 20.78 3.21 -3.51
N SER A 328 20.31 2.33 -2.63
CA SER A 328 20.53 0.89 -2.66
C SER A 328 19.35 0.16 -2.04
N LEU A 329 19.14 -1.07 -2.42
CA LEU A 329 18.06 -1.92 -1.91
C LEU A 329 18.50 -3.39 -1.96
N ASP A 330 18.38 -4.09 -0.84
CA ASP A 330 18.61 -5.54 -0.79
C ASP A 330 17.29 -6.29 -0.98
N VAL A 331 17.12 -6.87 -2.15
CA VAL A 331 16.01 -7.72 -2.57
C VAL A 331 16.49 -9.08 -3.08
N SER A 332 17.78 -9.37 -2.89
CA SER A 332 18.45 -10.59 -3.40
C SER A 332 17.81 -11.88 -2.86
N HIS A 333 17.24 -11.80 -1.66
CA HIS A 333 16.60 -12.93 -0.97
C HIS A 333 15.10 -13.12 -1.30
N PHE A 334 14.52 -12.27 -2.18
CA PHE A 334 13.11 -12.41 -2.55
C PHE A 334 12.89 -13.67 -3.41
N ASN A 335 11.90 -14.48 -3.03
CA ASN A 335 11.40 -15.56 -3.87
C ASN A 335 10.38 -15.00 -4.87
N THR A 336 10.76 -14.97 -6.14
CA THR A 336 9.95 -14.40 -7.23
C THR A 336 9.29 -15.45 -8.11
N SER A 337 9.39 -16.72 -7.76
CA SER A 337 8.93 -17.86 -8.60
C SER A 337 7.42 -17.83 -8.92
N ARG A 338 6.61 -17.11 -8.14
CA ARG A 338 5.16 -16.99 -8.36
C ARG A 338 4.77 -15.67 -9.04
N ILE A 339 5.74 -14.77 -9.27
CA ILE A 339 5.49 -13.47 -9.88
C ILE A 339 5.29 -13.63 -11.39
N THR A 340 4.25 -13.01 -11.91
CA THR A 340 3.93 -12.99 -13.35
C THR A 340 4.05 -11.61 -13.97
N ASP A 341 4.06 -10.54 -13.15
CA ASP A 341 4.08 -9.15 -13.57
C ASP A 341 5.02 -8.33 -12.65
N MET A 342 6.03 -7.71 -13.25
CA MET A 342 7.01 -6.84 -12.59
C MET A 342 6.92 -5.39 -13.10
N THR A 343 5.77 -5.02 -13.67
CA THR A 343 5.55 -3.69 -14.25
C THR A 343 5.93 -2.58 -13.28
N SER A 344 6.80 -1.68 -13.74
CA SER A 344 7.21 -0.45 -13.04
C SER A 344 7.82 -0.66 -11.65
N LEU A 345 8.36 -1.85 -11.33
CA LEU A 345 8.81 -2.22 -9.97
C LEU A 345 9.78 -1.19 -9.37
N PHE A 346 10.78 -0.73 -10.14
CA PHE A 346 11.76 0.29 -9.75
C PHE A 346 11.64 1.58 -10.56
N SER A 347 10.53 1.77 -11.28
CA SER A 347 10.33 2.93 -12.16
C SER A 347 10.56 4.24 -11.41
N ASN A 348 11.37 5.14 -11.98
CA ASN A 348 11.73 6.44 -11.40
C ASN A 348 12.49 6.37 -10.04
N CYS A 349 13.20 5.27 -9.74
CA CYS A 349 14.18 5.20 -8.67
C CYS A 349 15.47 5.90 -9.12
N SER A 350 15.41 7.21 -9.30
CA SER A 350 16.43 7.99 -10.01
C SER A 350 17.80 8.04 -9.31
N SER A 351 17.87 7.76 -8.01
CA SER A 351 19.12 7.70 -7.24
C SER A 351 19.65 6.27 -7.05
N LEU A 352 18.93 5.24 -7.49
CA LEU A 352 19.31 3.84 -7.33
C LEU A 352 20.57 3.55 -8.17
N THR A 353 21.68 3.20 -7.51
CA THR A 353 22.96 2.97 -8.18
C THR A 353 23.17 1.52 -8.57
N SER A 354 22.62 0.59 -7.79
CA SER A 354 22.65 -0.85 -8.04
C SER A 354 21.51 -1.54 -7.31
N VAL A 355 21.08 -2.67 -7.84
CA VAL A 355 20.14 -3.61 -7.19
C VAL A 355 20.50 -5.02 -7.63
N ASP A 356 20.58 -5.96 -6.69
CA ASP A 356 20.86 -7.36 -7.00
C ASP A 356 19.55 -8.12 -7.25
N VAL A 357 19.35 -8.48 -8.50
CA VAL A 357 18.20 -9.26 -9.00
C VAL A 357 18.68 -10.57 -9.66
N SER A 358 19.97 -10.88 -9.56
CA SER A 358 20.60 -12.02 -10.25
C SER A 358 20.08 -13.38 -9.79
N GLY A 359 19.58 -13.44 -8.53
CA GLY A 359 18.99 -14.66 -7.94
C GLY A 359 17.50 -14.85 -8.22
N TRP A 360 16.84 -13.93 -8.94
CA TRP A 360 15.40 -13.99 -9.13
C TRP A 360 14.98 -15.05 -10.15
N ASP A 361 13.96 -15.84 -9.80
CA ASP A 361 13.28 -16.70 -10.76
C ASP A 361 12.22 -15.87 -11.51
N VAL A 362 12.50 -15.57 -12.77
CA VAL A 362 11.60 -14.80 -13.65
C VAL A 362 10.92 -15.67 -14.72
N SER A 363 11.00 -16.99 -14.57
CA SER A 363 10.49 -17.96 -15.58
C SER A 363 8.98 -17.89 -15.80
N ASN A 364 8.23 -17.30 -14.85
CA ASN A 364 6.79 -17.09 -14.95
C ASN A 364 6.40 -15.66 -15.35
N VAL A 365 7.37 -14.74 -15.44
CA VAL A 365 7.08 -13.33 -15.72
C VAL A 365 6.73 -13.12 -17.19
N THR A 366 5.62 -12.42 -17.42
CA THR A 366 5.11 -12.07 -18.77
C THR A 366 5.27 -10.58 -19.07
N ASP A 367 5.34 -9.70 -18.04
CA ASP A 367 5.44 -8.26 -18.22
C ASP A 367 6.51 -7.66 -17.29
N MET A 368 7.50 -6.98 -17.91
CA MET A 368 8.55 -6.20 -17.24
C MET A 368 8.54 -4.74 -17.70
N SER A 369 7.43 -4.27 -18.28
CA SER A 369 7.32 -2.90 -18.80
C SER A 369 7.63 -1.87 -17.71
N TYR A 370 8.43 -0.85 -18.07
CA TYR A 370 8.85 0.23 -17.17
C TYR A 370 9.64 -0.21 -15.93
N MET A 371 10.14 -1.46 -15.84
CA MET A 371 10.71 -2.01 -14.61
C MET A 371 11.83 -1.14 -14.04
N PHE A 372 12.73 -0.63 -14.87
CA PHE A 372 13.83 0.27 -14.50
C PHE A 372 13.70 1.65 -15.17
N TYR A 373 12.51 2.02 -15.64
CA TYR A 373 12.26 3.30 -16.30
C TYR A 373 12.78 4.49 -15.48
N ASN A 374 13.62 5.36 -16.08
CA ASN A 374 14.23 6.51 -15.40
C ASN A 374 15.07 6.17 -14.15
N CYS A 375 15.69 4.99 -14.07
CA CYS A 375 16.72 4.68 -13.06
C CYS A 375 18.04 5.35 -13.45
N LYS A 376 18.06 6.69 -13.40
CA LYS A 376 19.14 7.54 -13.98
C LYS A 376 20.53 7.29 -13.40
N SER A 377 20.62 6.80 -12.15
CA SER A 377 21.89 6.55 -11.47
C SER A 377 22.33 5.08 -11.55
N LEU A 378 21.51 4.19 -12.13
CA LEU A 378 21.84 2.77 -12.26
C LEU A 378 23.06 2.60 -13.17
N THR A 379 24.14 2.00 -12.63
CA THR A 379 25.41 1.88 -13.36
C THR A 379 25.61 0.49 -13.98
N SER A 380 25.06 -0.53 -13.36
CA SER A 380 25.11 -1.92 -13.82
C SER A 380 23.95 -2.74 -13.28
N ILE A 381 23.61 -3.82 -13.97
CA ILE A 381 22.63 -4.81 -13.54
C ILE A 381 22.99 -6.17 -14.13
N ASP A 382 22.88 -7.23 -13.34
CA ASP A 382 23.15 -8.60 -13.79
C ASP A 382 21.82 -9.34 -14.05
N LEU A 383 21.59 -9.69 -15.32
CA LEU A 383 20.44 -10.42 -15.82
C LEU A 383 20.84 -11.78 -16.43
N THR A 384 22.09 -12.16 -16.31
CA THR A 384 22.68 -13.32 -17.03
C THR A 384 22.08 -14.66 -16.63
N LYS A 385 21.42 -14.74 -15.45
CA LYS A 385 20.75 -15.95 -14.96
C LYS A 385 19.24 -15.99 -15.22
N TRP A 386 18.70 -14.94 -15.85
CA TRP A 386 17.26 -14.86 -16.07
C TRP A 386 16.79 -15.82 -17.16
N ASN A 387 15.70 -16.55 -16.88
CA ASN A 387 14.96 -17.33 -17.86
C ASN A 387 13.65 -16.62 -18.19
N THR A 388 13.57 -15.99 -19.38
CA THR A 388 12.48 -15.11 -19.76
C THR A 388 11.62 -15.68 -20.92
N GLN A 389 11.51 -17.00 -21.03
CA GLN A 389 10.78 -17.65 -22.12
C GLN A 389 9.29 -17.26 -22.22
N LYS A 390 8.67 -16.80 -21.11
CA LYS A 390 7.28 -16.35 -21.09
C LYS A 390 7.11 -14.84 -21.24
N LEU A 391 8.21 -14.10 -21.33
CA LEU A 391 8.18 -12.64 -21.37
C LEU A 391 7.60 -12.13 -22.69
N ASP A 392 6.53 -11.35 -22.61
CA ASP A 392 5.82 -10.78 -23.75
C ASP A 392 6.00 -9.25 -23.86
N TYR A 393 6.14 -8.55 -22.71
CA TYR A 393 6.15 -7.08 -22.64
C TYR A 393 7.39 -6.54 -21.94
N THR A 394 8.12 -5.62 -22.61
CA THR A 394 9.31 -4.94 -22.11
C THR A 394 9.31 -3.44 -22.45
N LEU A 395 8.12 -2.84 -22.61
CA LEU A 395 7.98 -1.44 -22.99
C LEU A 395 8.75 -0.54 -22.00
N TYR A 396 9.63 0.32 -22.50
CA TYR A 396 10.39 1.31 -21.72
C TYR A 396 11.19 0.71 -20.56
N MET A 397 11.59 -0.57 -20.63
CA MET A 397 12.15 -1.30 -19.48
C MET A 397 13.36 -0.62 -18.88
N PHE A 398 14.28 -0.07 -19.68
CA PHE A 398 15.48 0.66 -19.28
C PHE A 398 15.51 2.10 -19.80
N ASP A 399 14.41 2.62 -20.34
CA ASP A 399 14.37 3.98 -20.85
C ASP A 399 14.79 5.00 -19.78
N GLY A 400 15.72 5.89 -20.14
CA GLY A 400 16.29 6.89 -19.25
C GLY A 400 17.30 6.36 -18.23
N CYS A 401 17.81 5.12 -18.35
CA CYS A 401 18.91 4.59 -17.53
C CYS A 401 20.24 5.22 -17.97
N SER A 402 20.36 6.54 -17.88
CA SER A 402 21.42 7.35 -18.47
C SER A 402 22.81 7.16 -17.86
N SER A 403 22.97 6.42 -16.76
CA SER A 403 24.27 6.08 -16.17
C SER A 403 24.71 4.64 -16.45
N LEU A 404 23.89 3.82 -17.08
CA LEU A 404 24.20 2.44 -17.39
C LEU A 404 25.33 2.38 -18.43
N THR A 405 26.41 1.65 -18.13
CA THR A 405 27.61 1.62 -19.00
C THR A 405 27.71 0.35 -19.82
N GLU A 406 27.28 -0.78 -19.27
CA GLU A 406 27.23 -2.07 -19.93
C GLU A 406 25.90 -2.75 -19.60
N LEU A 407 25.32 -3.48 -20.57
CA LEU A 407 24.09 -4.22 -20.37
C LEU A 407 24.15 -5.52 -21.19
N ASP A 408 23.94 -6.64 -20.48
CA ASP A 408 23.84 -7.94 -21.12
C ASP A 408 22.38 -8.42 -21.12
N LEU A 409 21.77 -8.39 -22.30
CA LEU A 409 20.43 -8.88 -22.60
C LEU A 409 20.45 -10.20 -23.35
N SER A 410 21.60 -10.88 -23.42
CA SER A 410 21.75 -12.14 -24.19
C SER A 410 20.82 -13.27 -23.70
N LYS A 411 20.32 -13.17 -22.46
CA LYS A 411 19.35 -14.11 -21.87
C LYS A 411 17.92 -13.59 -21.87
N LEU A 412 17.70 -12.34 -22.31
CA LEU A 412 16.37 -11.72 -22.31
C LEU A 412 15.62 -12.11 -23.60
N ASN A 413 14.91 -13.24 -23.55
CA ASN A 413 14.07 -13.68 -24.66
C ASN A 413 12.74 -12.90 -24.66
N VAL A 414 12.50 -12.15 -25.72
CA VAL A 414 11.27 -11.38 -25.93
C VAL A 414 10.47 -12.04 -27.04
N ASN A 415 9.55 -12.93 -26.71
CA ASN A 415 8.83 -13.75 -27.68
C ASN A 415 7.96 -12.94 -28.66
N LYS A 416 7.58 -11.71 -28.28
CA LYS A 416 6.76 -10.79 -29.08
C LYS A 416 7.43 -9.42 -29.15
N ALA A 417 8.43 -9.31 -30.04
CA ALA A 417 9.18 -8.06 -30.25
C ALA A 417 8.32 -6.80 -30.49
N ASN A 418 7.05 -6.96 -30.88
CA ASN A 418 6.10 -5.86 -31.07
C ASN A 418 5.78 -5.07 -29.79
N TYR A 419 6.28 -5.48 -28.62
CA TYR A 419 6.02 -4.84 -27.32
C TYR A 419 7.33 -4.47 -26.60
N ALA A 420 8.38 -4.13 -27.35
CA ALA A 420 9.67 -3.67 -26.81
C ALA A 420 9.96 -2.19 -27.18
N TYR A 421 8.90 -1.36 -27.23
CA TYR A 421 9.01 0.07 -27.57
C TYR A 421 9.94 0.80 -26.58
N ASP A 422 10.83 1.64 -27.12
CA ASP A 422 11.73 2.51 -26.38
C ASP A 422 12.49 1.81 -25.23
N MET A 423 12.78 0.50 -25.38
CA MET A 423 13.31 -0.33 -24.30
C MET A 423 14.63 0.20 -23.72
N LEU A 424 15.50 0.77 -24.55
CA LEU A 424 16.82 1.32 -24.20
C LEU A 424 16.94 2.82 -24.53
N HIS A 425 15.80 3.50 -24.79
CA HIS A 425 15.80 4.91 -25.13
C HIS A 425 16.51 5.72 -24.03
N ASP A 426 17.32 6.71 -24.43
CA ASP A 426 18.10 7.58 -23.52
C ASP A 426 19.09 6.85 -22.56
N CYS A 427 19.56 5.63 -22.89
CA CYS A 427 20.70 4.98 -22.22
C CYS A 427 22.03 5.61 -22.71
N THR A 428 22.21 6.90 -22.48
CA THR A 428 23.22 7.74 -23.13
C THR A 428 24.69 7.42 -22.80
N LYS A 429 24.96 6.67 -21.70
CA LYS A 429 26.32 6.24 -21.33
C LYS A 429 26.63 4.79 -21.69
N LEU A 430 25.71 4.10 -22.37
CA LEU A 430 25.89 2.70 -22.71
C LEU A 430 27.00 2.57 -23.77
N THR A 431 28.06 1.84 -23.41
CA THR A 431 29.23 1.61 -24.25
C THR A 431 29.31 0.19 -24.76
N LYS A 432 28.57 -0.74 -24.12
CA LYS A 432 28.54 -2.15 -24.51
C LYS A 432 27.14 -2.74 -24.27
N LEU A 433 26.60 -3.38 -25.30
CA LEU A 433 25.29 -4.02 -25.30
C LEU A 433 25.41 -5.42 -25.90
N SER A 434 24.94 -6.44 -25.17
CA SER A 434 24.73 -7.79 -25.69
C SER A 434 23.25 -8.07 -25.84
N ILE A 435 22.81 -8.68 -26.94
CA ILE A 435 21.38 -8.90 -27.23
C ILE A 435 21.03 -10.37 -27.48
N HIS A 436 19.76 -10.72 -27.24
CA HIS A 436 19.21 -12.05 -27.51
C HIS A 436 18.76 -12.19 -28.99
N PRO A 437 18.76 -13.39 -29.58
CA PRO A 437 18.25 -13.62 -30.95
C PRO A 437 16.83 -13.09 -31.21
N SER A 438 15.94 -13.15 -30.22
CA SER A 438 14.55 -12.66 -30.36
C SER A 438 14.42 -11.14 -30.57
N MET A 439 15.54 -10.38 -30.47
CA MET A 439 15.54 -8.92 -30.62
C MET A 439 15.76 -8.45 -32.08
N GLU A 440 15.68 -9.34 -33.06
CA GLU A 440 15.82 -9.00 -34.48
C GLU A 440 14.77 -7.96 -34.96
N SER A 441 13.62 -7.90 -34.29
CA SER A 441 12.47 -7.05 -34.67
C SER A 441 12.16 -5.96 -33.60
N LEU A 442 13.18 -5.39 -32.97
CA LEU A 442 12.96 -4.26 -32.08
C LEU A 442 12.37 -3.06 -32.84
N ASP A 443 11.64 -2.21 -32.11
CA ASP A 443 11.11 -0.94 -32.65
C ASP A 443 12.20 -0.01 -33.15
N THR A 444 11.90 0.84 -34.12
CA THR A 444 12.86 1.72 -34.80
C THR A 444 13.55 2.70 -33.86
N ASP A 445 12.94 3.05 -32.72
CA ASP A 445 13.46 4.00 -31.73
C ASP A 445 13.85 3.34 -30.40
N ALA A 446 13.79 1.99 -30.33
CA ALA A 446 14.07 1.23 -29.09
C ALA A 446 15.43 1.52 -28.45
N CYS A 447 16.43 1.97 -29.22
CA CYS A 447 17.76 2.32 -28.79
C CYS A 447 18.09 3.82 -29.03
N ALA A 448 17.10 4.67 -29.28
CA ALA A 448 17.37 6.08 -29.53
C ALA A 448 18.11 6.73 -28.35
N GLY A 449 19.18 7.49 -28.65
CA GLY A 449 20.08 8.05 -27.64
C GLY A 449 21.21 7.13 -27.15
N VAL A 450 21.26 5.87 -27.58
CA VAL A 450 22.38 4.95 -27.31
C VAL A 450 23.53 5.25 -28.27
N GLY A 451 24.73 5.55 -27.72
CA GLY A 451 25.89 5.90 -28.52
C GLY A 451 25.74 7.21 -29.31
N THR A 452 26.80 7.56 -30.04
CA THR A 452 26.82 8.66 -31.02
C THR A 452 27.69 8.23 -32.19
N GLU A 453 27.63 8.97 -33.32
CA GLU A 453 28.48 8.70 -34.47
C GLU A 453 29.99 8.72 -34.11
N THR A 454 30.38 9.58 -33.18
CA THR A 454 31.78 9.74 -32.72
C THR A 454 32.15 8.85 -31.54
N ALA A 455 31.15 8.37 -30.76
CA ALA A 455 31.31 7.49 -29.62
C ALA A 455 30.21 6.41 -29.65
N PRO A 456 30.28 5.48 -30.61
CA PRO A 456 29.25 4.44 -30.76
C PRO A 456 29.30 3.41 -29.64
N CYS A 457 28.15 2.78 -29.34
CA CYS A 457 28.09 1.64 -28.43
C CYS A 457 28.61 0.37 -29.12
N THR A 458 29.36 -0.44 -28.40
CA THR A 458 29.80 -1.77 -28.90
C THR A 458 28.65 -2.75 -28.78
N LEU A 459 28.19 -3.27 -29.92
CA LEU A 459 27.07 -4.24 -29.97
C LEU A 459 27.63 -5.66 -30.16
N LEU A 460 27.23 -6.57 -29.27
CA LEU A 460 27.47 -7.99 -29.36
C LEU A 460 26.18 -8.70 -29.76
N VAL A 461 26.21 -9.45 -30.84
CA VAL A 461 25.03 -10.13 -31.37
C VAL A 461 25.22 -11.65 -31.41
N PRO A 462 24.13 -12.45 -31.35
CA PRO A 462 24.22 -13.89 -31.65
C PRO A 462 24.77 -14.14 -33.06
N LYS A 463 25.51 -15.22 -33.24
CA LYS A 463 25.93 -15.61 -34.59
C LYS A 463 24.71 -15.90 -35.45
N GLY A 464 24.66 -15.31 -36.64
CA GLY A 464 23.50 -15.42 -37.55
C GLY A 464 22.37 -14.44 -37.26
N PHE A 465 22.57 -13.48 -36.33
CA PHE A 465 21.57 -12.42 -36.07
C PHE A 465 21.27 -11.64 -37.37
N ALA A 466 19.99 -11.56 -37.71
CA ALA A 466 19.51 -10.88 -38.91
C ALA A 466 19.16 -9.42 -38.58
N PHE A 467 20.00 -8.50 -39.03
CA PHE A 467 19.65 -7.07 -38.98
C PHE A 467 18.58 -6.74 -40.03
N PRO A 468 17.72 -5.73 -39.78
CA PRO A 468 16.82 -5.19 -40.80
C PRO A 468 17.56 -4.82 -42.09
N GLU A 469 16.88 -4.93 -43.25
CA GLU A 469 17.49 -4.71 -44.60
C GLU A 469 18.12 -3.32 -44.78
N ASP A 470 17.65 -2.32 -44.03
CA ASP A 470 18.14 -0.94 -44.05
C ASP A 470 19.36 -0.72 -43.15
N THR A 471 19.80 -1.72 -42.38
CA THR A 471 20.93 -1.63 -41.45
C THR A 471 22.22 -2.04 -42.18
N ASP A 472 23.07 -1.07 -42.51
CA ASP A 472 24.36 -1.32 -43.17
C ASP A 472 25.48 -1.59 -42.14
N THR A 473 25.59 -2.85 -41.72
CA THR A 473 26.63 -3.32 -40.76
C THR A 473 28.03 -3.41 -41.37
N THR A 474 28.20 -3.14 -42.67
CA THR A 474 29.56 -3.07 -43.30
C THR A 474 30.30 -1.79 -42.93
N GLN A 475 29.57 -0.76 -42.50
CA GLN A 475 30.17 0.47 -41.97
C GLN A 475 30.76 0.24 -40.58
N ARG A 476 31.83 0.97 -40.28
CA ARG A 476 32.46 0.93 -38.94
C ARG A 476 31.49 1.36 -37.83
N VAL A 477 30.66 2.34 -38.12
CA VAL A 477 29.58 2.81 -37.26
C VAL A 477 28.29 2.73 -38.06
N PHE A 478 27.27 2.10 -37.53
CA PHE A 478 25.96 1.97 -38.15
C PHE A 478 24.84 2.35 -37.19
N MET A 479 23.71 2.69 -37.72
CA MET A 479 22.48 2.91 -36.95
C MET A 479 21.67 1.61 -36.89
N TRP A 480 21.17 1.31 -35.70
CA TRP A 480 20.20 0.24 -35.48
C TRP A 480 19.23 0.67 -34.38
N CYS A 481 17.93 0.54 -34.62
CA CYS A 481 16.87 0.93 -33.68
C CYS A 481 17.05 2.35 -33.08
N GLY A 482 17.49 3.33 -33.90
CA GLY A 482 17.70 4.71 -33.49
C GLY A 482 19.01 5.00 -32.75
N GLY A 483 19.81 3.98 -32.41
CA GLY A 483 21.11 4.11 -31.76
C GLY A 483 22.30 3.99 -32.72
N TYR A 484 23.49 4.44 -32.29
CA TYR A 484 24.74 4.31 -33.05
C TYR A 484 25.63 3.21 -32.47
N PHE A 485 26.02 2.24 -33.32
CA PHE A 485 26.73 1.04 -32.88
C PHE A 485 27.97 0.74 -33.72
N THR A 486 28.91 0.02 -33.11
CA THR A 486 29.94 -0.75 -33.80
C THR A 486 29.78 -2.22 -33.49
N LEU A 487 29.92 -3.10 -34.47
CA LEU A 487 29.84 -4.52 -34.24
C LEU A 487 31.08 -4.98 -33.45
N GLY A 488 30.89 -5.43 -32.21
CA GLY A 488 31.97 -5.88 -31.31
C GLY A 488 32.31 -7.37 -31.46
N GLY A 489 31.45 -8.14 -32.10
CA GLY A 489 31.63 -9.57 -32.30
C GLY A 489 30.31 -10.34 -32.10
N TYR A 490 30.44 -11.67 -32.07
CA TYR A 490 29.33 -12.58 -31.90
C TYR A 490 29.32 -13.18 -30.49
N ILE A 491 28.14 -13.35 -29.95
CA ILE A 491 27.89 -14.14 -28.74
C ILE A 491 27.62 -15.57 -29.21
N TYR A 492 28.22 -16.52 -28.55
CA TYR A 492 27.95 -17.92 -28.82
C TYR A 492 27.03 -18.50 -27.73
N THR A 493 26.20 -19.45 -28.11
CA THR A 493 25.29 -20.11 -27.20
C THR A 493 26.05 -21.12 -26.34
N LEU A 494 25.76 -21.19 -25.04
CA LEU A 494 26.29 -22.23 -24.16
C LEU A 494 26.00 -23.61 -24.77
N GLY A 495 27.04 -24.42 -24.91
CA GLY A 495 26.98 -25.69 -25.61
C GLY A 495 27.35 -25.65 -27.13
N ASP A 496 27.49 -24.46 -27.73
CA ASP A 496 28.05 -24.30 -29.10
C ASP A 496 29.57 -24.21 -28.99
N VAL A 497 30.18 -25.35 -28.70
CA VAL A 497 31.62 -25.43 -28.36
C VAL A 497 32.56 -25.23 -29.54
N ASN A 498 32.01 -25.25 -30.76
CA ASN A 498 32.78 -25.03 -32.00
C ASN A 498 32.49 -23.66 -32.64
N HIS A 499 31.57 -22.88 -32.03
CA HIS A 499 31.14 -21.58 -32.53
C HIS A 499 30.58 -21.62 -33.96
N ASP A 500 29.88 -22.72 -34.34
CA ASP A 500 29.24 -22.80 -35.66
C ASP A 500 27.83 -22.19 -35.70
N GLY A 501 27.26 -21.81 -34.53
CA GLY A 501 25.97 -21.20 -34.35
C GLY A 501 24.83 -22.19 -34.05
N PHE A 502 25.16 -23.48 -33.92
CA PHE A 502 24.19 -24.53 -33.64
C PHE A 502 24.64 -25.37 -32.46
N VAL A 503 23.79 -25.54 -31.47
CA VAL A 503 23.99 -26.51 -30.38
C VAL A 503 23.41 -27.84 -30.82
N ASN A 504 24.26 -28.81 -31.12
CA ASN A 504 23.86 -30.09 -31.71
C ASN A 504 24.81 -31.24 -31.30
N ILE A 505 24.58 -32.44 -31.84
CA ILE A 505 25.38 -33.63 -31.49
C ILE A 505 26.86 -33.49 -31.84
N TYR A 506 27.24 -32.60 -32.75
CA TYR A 506 28.62 -32.35 -33.08
C TYR A 506 29.40 -31.72 -31.94
N ASP A 507 28.75 -30.80 -31.19
CA ASP A 507 29.31 -30.20 -29.98
C ASP A 507 29.55 -31.23 -28.89
N VAL A 508 28.57 -32.14 -28.70
CA VAL A 508 28.71 -33.29 -27.79
C VAL A 508 29.97 -34.12 -28.14
N THR A 509 30.19 -34.35 -29.41
CA THR A 509 31.38 -35.10 -29.88
C THR A 509 32.66 -34.38 -29.52
N LEU A 510 32.75 -33.07 -29.77
CA LEU A 510 33.91 -32.26 -29.45
C LEU A 510 34.18 -32.18 -27.94
N MET A 511 33.16 -32.09 -27.11
CA MET A 511 33.28 -32.15 -25.66
C MET A 511 33.83 -33.50 -25.20
N ILE A 512 33.38 -34.60 -25.77
CA ILE A 512 33.90 -35.93 -25.49
C ILE A 512 35.37 -36.02 -25.91
N ASP A 513 35.74 -35.55 -27.11
CA ASP A 513 37.10 -35.53 -27.59
C ASP A 513 38.04 -34.74 -26.66
N TYR A 514 37.59 -33.58 -26.19
CA TYR A 514 38.31 -32.76 -25.21
C TYR A 514 38.54 -33.51 -23.89
N ILE A 515 37.48 -34.13 -23.34
CA ILE A 515 37.57 -34.91 -22.08
C ILE A 515 38.52 -36.09 -22.24
N LEU A 516 38.59 -36.69 -23.43
CA LEU A 516 39.53 -37.79 -23.76
C LEU A 516 40.94 -37.29 -24.03
N GLY A 517 41.22 -35.98 -24.01
CA GLY A 517 42.53 -35.40 -24.24
C GLY A 517 42.97 -35.39 -25.71
N LEU A 518 42.00 -35.37 -26.65
CA LEU A 518 42.30 -35.40 -28.10
C LEU A 518 42.51 -34.02 -28.72
N ASP A 519 42.41 -32.92 -27.93
CA ASP A 519 42.61 -31.51 -28.33
C ASP A 519 41.85 -31.13 -29.63
N PRO A 520 40.53 -31.16 -29.62
CA PRO A 520 39.73 -30.91 -30.82
C PRO A 520 39.92 -29.48 -31.33
N ALA A 521 40.05 -29.33 -32.65
CA ALA A 521 40.21 -28.03 -33.29
C ALA A 521 38.95 -27.17 -33.11
N ASN A 522 39.15 -25.88 -32.86
CA ASN A 522 38.06 -24.89 -32.63
C ASN A 522 37.17 -25.20 -31.39
N PHE A 523 37.74 -25.81 -30.37
CA PHE A 523 37.03 -26.08 -29.13
C PHE A 523 37.12 -24.90 -28.16
N HIS A 524 35.95 -24.45 -27.68
CA HIS A 524 35.82 -23.29 -26.78
C HIS A 524 35.36 -23.74 -25.38
N ILE A 525 36.27 -23.59 -24.42
CA ILE A 525 36.13 -24.07 -23.04
C ILE A 525 34.95 -23.38 -22.33
N THR A 526 34.76 -22.10 -22.59
CA THR A 526 33.70 -21.29 -21.91
C THR A 526 32.31 -21.81 -22.22
N GLU A 527 32.06 -22.22 -23.44
CA GLU A 527 30.77 -22.74 -23.88
C GLU A 527 30.58 -24.22 -23.53
N ALA A 528 31.64 -24.90 -23.13
CA ALA A 528 31.63 -26.31 -22.75
C ALA A 528 31.34 -26.55 -21.27
N ASP A 529 31.55 -25.58 -20.40
CA ASP A 529 31.21 -25.63 -18.97
C ASP A 529 29.70 -25.30 -18.82
N ILE A 530 28.85 -26.31 -18.95
CA ILE A 530 27.40 -26.15 -19.02
C ILE A 530 26.82 -25.86 -17.62
N ASN A 531 27.46 -26.35 -16.57
CA ASN A 531 27.01 -26.24 -15.19
C ASN A 531 27.71 -25.14 -14.38
N ASP A 532 28.67 -24.40 -15.01
CA ASP A 532 29.46 -23.31 -14.42
C ASP A 532 30.25 -23.74 -13.16
N ASP A 533 30.75 -25.00 -13.18
CA ASP A 533 31.56 -25.54 -12.07
C ASP A 533 33.08 -25.45 -12.30
N THR A 534 33.49 -24.81 -13.40
CA THR A 534 34.88 -24.63 -13.87
C THR A 534 35.57 -25.88 -14.36
N PHE A 535 34.91 -27.02 -14.41
CA PHE A 535 35.44 -28.29 -14.89
C PHE A 535 34.61 -28.81 -16.05
N ILE A 536 35.24 -29.09 -17.19
CA ILE A 536 34.56 -29.75 -18.29
C ILE A 536 34.67 -31.26 -18.12
N ASN A 537 33.57 -31.91 -17.90
CA ASN A 537 33.47 -33.32 -17.60
C ASN A 537 32.20 -33.97 -18.13
N ILE A 538 31.95 -35.24 -17.79
CA ILE A 538 30.82 -35.99 -18.30
C ILE A 538 29.44 -35.39 -17.88
N TYR A 539 29.35 -34.61 -16.79
CA TYR A 539 28.13 -33.97 -16.38
C TYR A 539 27.72 -32.88 -17.38
N ASP A 540 28.70 -32.09 -17.90
CA ASP A 540 28.46 -31.08 -18.93
C ASP A 540 27.95 -31.71 -20.21
N VAL A 541 28.56 -32.84 -20.61
CA VAL A 541 28.10 -33.62 -21.78
C VAL A 541 26.67 -34.08 -21.58
N THR A 542 26.32 -34.55 -20.40
CA THR A 542 24.95 -35.00 -20.11
C THR A 542 23.97 -33.84 -20.20
N LEU A 543 24.30 -32.69 -19.59
CA LEU A 543 23.47 -31.49 -19.66
C LEU A 543 23.32 -30.96 -21.10
N LEU A 544 24.41 -31.03 -21.90
CA LEU A 544 24.32 -30.64 -23.32
C LEU A 544 23.38 -31.54 -24.12
N ILE A 545 23.40 -32.84 -23.86
CA ILE A 545 22.46 -33.79 -24.47
C ILE A 545 21.02 -33.45 -24.07
N ASP A 546 20.80 -33.15 -22.79
CA ASP A 546 19.45 -32.76 -22.31
C ASP A 546 18.97 -31.45 -22.98
N ILE A 547 19.86 -30.46 -23.17
CA ILE A 547 19.55 -29.21 -23.92
C ILE A 547 19.16 -29.51 -25.36
N ILE A 548 19.87 -30.42 -26.03
CA ILE A 548 19.60 -30.79 -27.42
C ILE A 548 18.23 -31.50 -27.51
N LEU A 549 17.97 -32.47 -26.63
CA LEU A 549 16.73 -33.22 -26.61
C LEU A 549 15.50 -32.37 -26.23
N ALA A 550 15.69 -31.30 -25.46
CA ALA A 550 14.60 -30.38 -25.11
C ALA A 550 14.21 -29.44 -26.26
N LYS A 551 15.00 -29.37 -27.35
CA LYS A 551 14.72 -28.57 -28.56
C LYS A 551 13.96 -29.35 -29.65
N GLU A 552 13.85 -30.68 -29.49
CA GLU A 552 13.01 -31.54 -30.32
C GLU A 552 11.59 -31.71 -29.76
#